data_d34125b305fa4e377c500f21b95296a2
#
_entry.id   d34125b305fa4e377c500f21b95296a2
#
_cell.length_a   1.000
_cell.length_b   1.000
_cell.length_c   1.000
_cell.angle_alpha   90.00
_cell.angle_beta   90.00
_cell.angle_gamma   90.00
#
_symmetry.space_group_name_H-M   'P 1'
#
loop_
_entity.id
_entity.type
_entity.pdbx_description
1 polymer ?
#
loop_
_entity_poly.entity_id
_entity_poly.type
_entity_poly.pdbx_seq_one_letter_code
_entity_poly.pdbx_strand_id
1 'polypeptide(L)'
;DLVRSRGLGDVYKRQAILILEERQHALARGAKIYGEILGYGTSADAYHMAAPHETGRGAAVAMRMALGKAQAYGVSPAQVDYINAHGTATRLNDKGETLAIKQVLGEHAYNVRISSTKSMTGHLLGAAGALEAAVCAKVIETGVIPPTINLDHPDPECDLNYTPLRAVQADVAVTMSNSFGFGGHNACIMLRRFA
;
A
#
# COMPACT_ATOMS: atom_id res chain seq x y z
N ASP A 1 2.62 -17.84 -30.37
CA ASP A 1 3.16 -18.47 -29.17
C ASP A 1 3.43 -17.50 -28.00
N LEU A 2 3.19 -16.23 -28.21
CA LEU A 2 3.23 -15.20 -27.16
C LEU A 2 2.17 -15.45 -26.07
N VAL A 3 1.09 -16.13 -26.39
CA VAL A 3 0.01 -16.46 -25.44
C VAL A 3 0.44 -17.53 -24.44
N ARG A 4 1.20 -18.54 -24.87
CA ARG A 4 1.73 -19.61 -24.00
C ARG A 4 2.84 -19.09 -23.08
N SER A 5 3.71 -18.24 -23.60
CA SER A 5 4.73 -17.55 -22.82
C SER A 5 4.13 -16.64 -21.75
N ARG A 6 3.03 -15.96 -22.07
CA ARG A 6 2.30 -15.13 -21.11
C ARG A 6 1.66 -15.94 -19.98
N GLY A 7 1.05 -17.09 -20.27
CA GLY A 7 0.42 -17.92 -19.26
C GLY A 7 1.39 -18.40 -18.18
N LEU A 8 2.53 -18.94 -18.58
CA LEU A 8 3.57 -19.38 -17.63
C LEU A 8 4.28 -18.21 -16.97
N GLY A 9 4.58 -17.14 -17.71
CA GLY A 9 5.20 -15.94 -17.17
C GLY A 9 4.29 -15.21 -16.16
N ASP A 10 3.00 -15.20 -16.39
CA ASP A 10 2.03 -14.59 -15.49
C ASP A 10 1.89 -15.36 -14.19
N VAL A 11 1.90 -16.68 -14.22
CA VAL A 11 1.91 -17.51 -13.00
C VAL A 11 3.18 -17.27 -12.19
N TYR A 12 4.32 -17.21 -12.85
CA TYR A 12 5.62 -16.99 -12.20
C TYR A 12 5.76 -15.58 -11.60
N LYS A 13 5.24 -14.57 -12.28
CA LYS A 13 5.27 -13.16 -11.82
C LYS A 13 4.20 -12.83 -10.77
N ARG A 14 3.31 -13.76 -10.45
CA ARG A 14 2.19 -13.55 -9.53
C ARG A 14 2.38 -14.26 -8.20
N GLN A 15 3.62 -14.41 -7.74
CA GLN A 15 3.95 -14.92 -6.43
C GLN A 15 4.79 -13.92 -5.66
N ALA A 16 4.42 -13.70 -4.39
CA ALA A 16 5.24 -13.04 -3.39
C ALA A 16 5.02 -13.76 -2.05
N ILE A 17 6.09 -14.02 -1.33
CA ILE A 17 6.06 -14.77 -0.07
C ILE A 17 6.71 -13.91 1.01
N LEU A 18 5.98 -13.74 2.11
CA LEU A 18 6.46 -13.10 3.32
C LEU A 18 6.49 -14.13 4.44
N ILE A 19 7.58 -14.15 5.19
CA ILE A 19 7.68 -14.96 6.42
C ILE A 19 7.16 -14.12 7.57
N LEU A 20 6.06 -14.57 8.16
CA LEU A 20 5.48 -13.97 9.35
C LEU A 20 5.79 -14.84 10.55
N GLU A 21 6.31 -14.24 11.60
CA GLU A 21 6.64 -14.92 12.86
C GLU A 21 6.06 -14.14 14.04
N GLU A 22 5.76 -14.88 15.10
CA GLU A 22 5.50 -14.26 16.38
C GLU A 22 6.78 -13.57 16.90
N ARG A 23 6.62 -12.36 17.44
CA ARG A 23 7.73 -11.48 17.81
C ARG A 23 8.74 -12.15 18.76
N GLN A 24 8.26 -12.81 19.83
CA GLN A 24 9.14 -13.42 20.81
C GLN A 24 9.91 -14.61 20.22
N HIS A 25 9.26 -15.36 19.33
CA HIS A 25 9.92 -16.45 18.61
C HIS A 25 11.05 -15.92 17.71
N ALA A 26 10.79 -14.87 16.94
CA ALA A 26 11.81 -14.24 16.07
C ALA A 26 13.01 -13.73 16.90
N LEU A 27 12.74 -13.05 18.02
CA LEU A 27 13.77 -12.56 18.95
C LEU A 27 14.59 -13.70 19.55
N ALA A 28 13.93 -14.78 20.02
CA ALA A 28 14.60 -15.90 20.68
C ALA A 28 15.60 -16.61 19.77
N ARG A 29 15.37 -16.63 18.45
CA ARG A 29 16.29 -17.22 17.48
C ARG A 29 17.24 -16.22 16.82
N GLY A 30 17.24 -14.96 17.24
CA GLY A 30 18.10 -13.90 16.67
C GLY A 30 17.77 -13.53 15.23
N ALA A 31 16.50 -13.65 14.82
CA ALA A 31 16.09 -13.31 13.46
C ALA A 31 16.23 -11.82 13.19
N LYS A 32 16.60 -11.46 11.95
CA LYS A 32 16.45 -10.09 11.48
C LYS A 32 14.97 -9.78 11.26
N ILE A 33 14.45 -8.80 11.99
CA ILE A 33 13.08 -8.32 11.86
C ILE A 33 13.09 -7.09 10.97
N TYR A 34 12.39 -7.14 9.83
CA TYR A 34 12.29 -6.04 8.87
C TYR A 34 11.23 -5.01 9.25
N GLY A 35 10.27 -5.42 10.05
CA GLY A 35 9.19 -4.58 10.55
C GLY A 35 8.15 -5.39 11.29
N GLU A 36 7.25 -4.71 11.99
CA GLU A 36 6.12 -5.28 12.70
C GLU A 36 4.83 -4.96 11.97
N ILE A 37 3.95 -5.95 11.77
CA ILE A 37 2.59 -5.69 11.30
C ILE A 37 1.76 -5.22 12.50
N LEU A 38 1.33 -3.96 12.46
CA LEU A 38 0.55 -3.34 13.54
C LEU A 38 -0.95 -3.52 13.38
N GLY A 39 -1.39 -3.59 12.15
CA GLY A 39 -2.82 -3.64 11.88
C GLY A 39 -3.14 -4.01 10.44
N TYR A 40 -4.33 -4.50 10.28
CA TYR A 40 -4.94 -4.73 8.97
C TYR A 40 -6.42 -4.36 9.02
N GLY A 41 -6.94 -3.95 7.89
CA GLY A 41 -8.35 -3.68 7.70
C GLY A 41 -8.84 -4.23 6.38
N THR A 42 -10.08 -4.67 6.37
CA THR A 42 -10.75 -5.16 5.17
C THR A 42 -12.17 -4.62 5.11
N SER A 43 -12.66 -4.38 3.92
CA SER A 43 -14.03 -3.94 3.68
C SER A 43 -14.52 -4.41 2.33
N ALA A 44 -15.81 -4.27 2.09
CA ALA A 44 -16.42 -4.44 0.78
C ALA A 44 -17.24 -3.20 0.42
N ASP A 45 -17.12 -2.74 -0.83
CA ASP A 45 -17.89 -1.58 -1.30
C ASP A 45 -19.39 -1.85 -1.38
N ALA A 46 -19.78 -3.11 -1.66
CA ALA A 46 -21.15 -3.52 -1.94
C ALA A 46 -21.84 -2.58 -2.95
N TYR A 47 -21.12 -2.19 -3.99
CA TYR A 47 -21.54 -1.16 -4.95
C TYR A 47 -21.65 -1.71 -6.37
N HIS A 48 -20.55 -2.22 -6.92
CA HIS A 48 -20.47 -2.73 -8.29
C HIS A 48 -19.42 -3.84 -8.40
N MET A 49 -19.62 -4.79 -9.34
CA MET A 49 -18.72 -5.95 -9.45
C MET A 49 -17.30 -5.60 -9.90
N ALA A 50 -17.10 -4.49 -10.60
CA ALA A 50 -15.79 -4.11 -11.15
C ALA A 50 -15.35 -2.67 -10.80
N ALA A 51 -16.31 -1.73 -10.68
CA ALA A 51 -16.00 -0.34 -10.40
C ALA A 51 -15.90 -0.09 -8.88
N PRO A 52 -14.86 0.61 -8.39
CA PRO A 52 -14.82 1.06 -7.01
C PRO A 52 -15.89 2.13 -6.75
N HIS A 53 -16.26 2.33 -5.50
CA HIS A 53 -17.17 3.41 -5.14
C HIS A 53 -16.49 4.76 -5.35
N GLU A 54 -17.15 5.68 -6.05
CA GLU A 54 -16.62 6.97 -6.49
C GLU A 54 -15.98 7.82 -5.37
N THR A 55 -16.52 7.73 -4.16
CA THR A 55 -16.00 8.48 -2.99
C THR A 55 -14.88 7.78 -2.25
N GLY A 56 -14.44 6.59 -2.67
CA GLY A 56 -13.44 5.79 -1.97
C GLY A 56 -13.85 5.30 -0.58
N ARG A 57 -15.17 5.32 -0.26
CA ARG A 57 -15.65 5.02 1.10
C ARG A 57 -15.20 3.65 1.63
N GLY A 58 -15.22 2.62 0.78
CA GLY A 58 -14.80 1.28 1.19
C GLY A 58 -13.31 1.22 1.49
N ALA A 59 -12.50 1.81 0.60
CA ALA A 59 -11.07 1.98 0.83
C ALA A 59 -10.79 2.70 2.16
N ALA A 60 -11.49 3.82 2.42
CA ALA A 60 -11.36 4.56 3.67
C ALA A 60 -11.74 3.72 4.91
N VAL A 61 -12.74 2.85 4.81
CA VAL A 61 -13.11 1.91 5.91
C VAL A 61 -11.97 0.95 6.17
N ALA A 62 -11.41 0.29 5.16
CA ALA A 62 -10.29 -0.64 5.33
C ALA A 62 -9.06 0.06 5.95
N MET A 63 -8.72 1.26 5.48
CA MET A 63 -7.62 2.06 6.03
C MET A 63 -7.87 2.46 7.49
N ARG A 64 -9.08 2.93 7.85
CA ARG A 64 -9.43 3.27 9.25
C ARG A 64 -9.35 2.05 10.16
N MET A 65 -9.78 0.87 9.70
CA MET A 65 -9.68 -0.35 10.48
C MET A 65 -8.21 -0.74 10.74
N ALA A 66 -7.35 -0.65 9.74
CA ALA A 66 -5.93 -0.92 9.90
C ALA A 66 -5.30 0.08 10.89
N LEU A 67 -5.57 1.36 10.72
CA LEU A 67 -5.09 2.44 11.59
C LEU A 67 -5.62 2.30 13.02
N GLY A 68 -6.91 1.98 13.20
CA GLY A 68 -7.52 1.76 14.51
C GLY A 68 -6.84 0.64 15.30
N LYS A 69 -6.40 -0.44 14.62
CA LYS A 69 -5.59 -1.49 15.26
C LYS A 69 -4.19 -0.98 15.61
N ALA A 70 -3.55 -0.20 14.73
CA ALA A 70 -2.23 0.37 14.97
C ALA A 70 -2.23 1.39 16.13
N GLN A 71 -3.35 2.06 16.38
CA GLN A 71 -3.51 2.98 17.52
C GLN A 71 -3.32 2.28 18.88
N ALA A 72 -3.68 1.00 18.98
CA ALA A 72 -3.41 0.21 20.18
C ALA A 72 -1.90 0.08 20.50
N TYR A 73 -1.05 0.32 19.52
CA TYR A 73 0.41 0.34 19.63
C TYR A 73 0.99 1.76 19.59
N GLY A 74 0.16 2.78 19.84
CA GLY A 74 0.57 4.16 19.93
C GLY A 74 0.77 4.89 18.60
N VAL A 75 0.33 4.33 17.48
CA VAL A 75 0.46 4.96 16.16
C VAL A 75 -0.76 5.79 15.83
N SER A 76 -0.58 7.09 15.64
CA SER A 76 -1.62 8.04 15.20
C SER A 76 -1.60 8.24 13.67
N PRO A 77 -2.65 8.84 13.08
CA PRO A 77 -2.65 9.18 11.65
C PRO A 77 -1.46 10.05 11.23
N ALA A 78 -1.02 10.96 12.09
CA ALA A 78 0.09 11.88 11.83
C ALA A 78 1.48 11.20 11.80
N GLN A 79 1.55 9.94 12.16
CA GLN A 79 2.80 9.16 12.16
C GLN A 79 2.94 8.24 10.94
N VAL A 80 2.00 8.26 10.01
CA VAL A 80 2.13 7.53 8.75
C VAL A 80 3.08 8.29 7.84
N ASP A 81 4.23 7.71 7.54
CA ASP A 81 5.29 8.36 6.75
C ASP A 81 5.18 8.04 5.25
N TYR A 82 4.74 6.81 4.93
CA TYR A 82 4.68 6.31 3.57
C TYR A 82 3.45 5.46 3.31
N ILE A 83 2.83 5.65 2.14
CA ILE A 83 1.75 4.80 1.62
C ILE A 83 2.19 4.18 0.30
N ASN A 84 2.22 2.83 0.24
CA ASN A 84 2.21 2.12 -1.03
C ASN A 84 0.76 2.02 -1.50
N ALA A 85 0.41 2.83 -2.49
CA ALA A 85 -0.95 2.93 -2.99
C ALA A 85 -1.32 1.74 -3.87
N HIS A 86 -2.61 1.41 -3.89
CA HIS A 86 -3.13 0.51 -4.92
C HIS A 86 -2.86 1.04 -6.31
N GLY A 87 -3.12 2.33 -6.57
CA GLY A 87 -2.60 3.13 -7.67
C GLY A 87 -2.48 2.42 -9.01
N THR A 88 -3.62 2.05 -9.62
CA THR A 88 -3.67 1.27 -10.87
C THR A 88 -3.57 2.10 -12.14
N ALA A 89 -3.42 3.41 -12.03
CA ALA A 89 -3.48 4.38 -13.13
C ALA A 89 -4.83 4.38 -13.85
N THR A 90 -5.90 4.09 -13.12
CA THR A 90 -7.28 4.23 -13.61
C THR A 90 -7.95 5.41 -12.91
N ARG A 91 -8.67 6.22 -13.68
CA ARG A 91 -9.29 7.45 -13.17
C ARG A 91 -10.14 7.22 -11.92
N LEU A 92 -10.97 6.17 -11.92
CA LEU A 92 -11.87 5.89 -10.78
C LEU A 92 -11.10 5.45 -9.54
N ASN A 93 -10.09 4.58 -9.71
CA ASN A 93 -9.29 4.13 -8.58
C ASN A 93 -8.48 5.26 -7.98
N ASP A 94 -7.71 5.97 -8.79
CA ASP A 94 -6.73 6.92 -8.29
C ASP A 94 -7.39 8.12 -7.60
N LYS A 95 -8.50 8.60 -8.17
CA LYS A 95 -9.34 9.62 -7.54
C LYS A 95 -9.98 9.11 -6.24
N GLY A 96 -10.59 7.92 -6.26
CA GLY A 96 -11.22 7.32 -5.08
C GLY A 96 -10.22 7.05 -3.96
N GLU A 97 -9.04 6.56 -4.28
CA GLU A 97 -7.96 6.33 -3.31
C GLU A 97 -7.43 7.65 -2.73
N THR A 98 -7.25 8.68 -3.55
CA THR A 98 -6.90 10.03 -3.09
C THR A 98 -7.90 10.55 -2.06
N LEU A 99 -9.19 10.44 -2.36
CA LEU A 99 -10.26 10.83 -1.43
C LEU A 99 -10.24 10.01 -0.14
N ALA A 100 -10.01 8.69 -0.25
CA ALA A 100 -9.92 7.81 0.91
C ALA A 100 -8.75 8.18 1.83
N ILE A 101 -7.57 8.45 1.26
CA ILE A 101 -6.38 8.88 2.01
C ILE A 101 -6.67 10.20 2.76
N LYS A 102 -7.26 11.18 2.09
CA LYS A 102 -7.66 12.45 2.72
C LYS A 102 -8.67 12.26 3.86
N GLN A 103 -9.68 11.40 3.66
CA GLN A 103 -10.67 11.10 4.68
C GLN A 103 -10.09 10.42 5.93
N VAL A 104 -9.00 9.68 5.79
CA VAL A 104 -8.38 8.91 6.89
C VAL A 104 -7.30 9.69 7.59
N LEU A 105 -6.46 10.41 6.85
CA LEU A 105 -5.32 11.13 7.40
C LEU A 105 -5.57 12.63 7.63
N GLY A 106 -6.69 13.17 7.12
CA GLY A 106 -6.98 14.60 7.22
C GLY A 106 -5.89 15.45 6.59
N GLU A 107 -5.50 16.53 7.25
CA GLU A 107 -4.45 17.43 6.76
C GLU A 107 -3.08 16.75 6.62
N HIS A 108 -2.84 15.67 7.36
CA HIS A 108 -1.59 14.92 7.23
C HIS A 108 -1.44 14.23 5.86
N ALA A 109 -2.53 13.99 5.14
CA ALA A 109 -2.50 13.42 3.79
C ALA A 109 -1.59 14.20 2.83
N TYR A 110 -1.44 15.50 3.01
CA TYR A 110 -0.56 16.35 2.19
C TYR A 110 0.93 16.26 2.56
N ASN A 111 1.24 15.70 3.73
CA ASN A 111 2.61 15.54 4.22
C ASN A 111 3.15 14.12 4.03
N VAL A 112 2.27 13.11 3.89
CA VAL A 112 2.67 11.73 3.67
C VAL A 112 3.24 11.52 2.27
N ARG A 113 4.27 10.70 2.14
CA ARG A 113 4.78 10.26 0.84
C ARG A 113 3.96 9.08 0.35
N ILE A 114 3.57 9.12 -0.92
CA ILE A 114 2.79 8.06 -1.55
C ILE A 114 3.53 7.61 -2.81
N SER A 115 3.48 6.34 -3.15
CA SER A 115 3.84 5.91 -4.51
C SER A 115 3.07 4.65 -4.90
N SER A 116 2.89 4.45 -6.19
CA SER A 116 2.42 3.18 -6.74
C SER A 116 3.57 2.44 -7.41
N THR A 117 4.01 1.35 -6.79
CA THR A 117 5.04 0.48 -7.36
C THR A 117 4.56 -0.30 -8.57
N LYS A 118 3.25 -0.34 -8.82
CA LYS A 118 2.68 -0.90 -10.05
C LYS A 118 3.15 -0.18 -11.31
N SER A 119 3.57 1.08 -11.18
CA SER A 119 4.19 1.82 -12.28
C SER A 119 5.48 1.15 -12.79
N MET A 120 6.19 0.40 -11.94
CA MET A 120 7.43 -0.33 -12.27
C MET A 120 7.20 -1.82 -12.51
N THR A 121 6.33 -2.46 -11.71
CA THR A 121 6.16 -3.92 -11.71
C THR A 121 5.00 -4.40 -12.57
N GLY A 122 4.10 -3.50 -12.96
CA GLY A 122 2.78 -3.85 -13.45
C GLY A 122 1.87 -4.37 -12.32
N HIS A 123 0.64 -4.65 -12.64
CA HIS A 123 -0.33 -5.17 -11.67
C HIS A 123 -0.21 -6.69 -11.55
N LEU A 124 0.32 -7.18 -10.43
CA LEU A 124 0.54 -8.60 -10.19
C LEU A 124 -0.70 -9.36 -9.68
N LEU A 125 -1.87 -8.72 -9.69
CA LEU A 125 -3.14 -9.32 -9.24
C LEU A 125 -3.01 -9.90 -7.83
N GLY A 126 -3.16 -11.22 -7.68
CA GLY A 126 -3.12 -11.89 -6.39
C GLY A 126 -1.80 -11.76 -5.61
N ALA A 127 -0.68 -11.51 -6.30
CA ALA A 127 0.62 -11.31 -5.64
C ALA A 127 0.91 -9.84 -5.29
N ALA A 128 0.12 -8.89 -5.81
CA ALA A 128 0.40 -7.46 -5.66
C ALA A 128 0.53 -7.04 -4.18
N GLY A 129 -0.44 -7.40 -3.34
CA GLY A 129 -0.42 -7.00 -1.94
C GLY A 129 0.78 -7.54 -1.16
N ALA A 130 1.21 -8.79 -1.41
CA ALA A 130 2.39 -9.34 -0.74
C ALA A 130 3.69 -8.68 -1.21
N LEU A 131 3.83 -8.38 -2.53
CA LEU A 131 4.97 -7.64 -3.05
C LEU A 131 5.02 -6.22 -2.46
N GLU A 132 3.89 -5.54 -2.42
CA GLU A 132 3.78 -4.17 -1.92
C GLU A 132 4.06 -4.11 -0.40
N ALA A 133 3.66 -5.12 0.36
CA ALA A 133 4.05 -5.26 1.76
C ALA A 133 5.56 -5.45 1.92
N ALA A 134 6.20 -6.26 1.05
CA ALA A 134 7.65 -6.40 1.05
C ALA A 134 8.35 -5.08 0.69
N VAL A 135 7.80 -4.30 -0.23
CA VAL A 135 8.30 -2.94 -0.54
C VAL A 135 8.19 -2.05 0.69
N CYS A 136 7.06 -2.05 1.40
CA CYS A 136 6.91 -1.27 2.64
C CYS A 136 7.97 -1.64 3.68
N ALA A 137 8.23 -2.94 3.88
CA ALA A 137 9.29 -3.41 4.79
C ALA A 137 10.69 -2.94 4.33
N LYS A 138 10.96 -2.93 3.02
CA LYS A 138 12.23 -2.41 2.47
C LYS A 138 12.35 -0.92 2.59
N VAL A 139 11.27 -0.17 2.44
CA VAL A 139 11.24 1.29 2.67
C VAL A 139 11.60 1.60 4.13
N ILE A 140 11.03 0.87 5.09
CA ILE A 140 11.37 0.99 6.50
C ILE A 140 12.86 0.71 6.74
N GLU A 141 13.40 -0.34 6.11
CA GLU A 141 14.80 -0.75 6.30
C GLU A 141 15.80 0.24 5.71
N THR A 142 15.50 0.78 4.53
CA THR A 142 16.47 1.55 3.74
C THR A 142 16.24 3.05 3.77
N GLY A 143 15.04 3.49 4.13
CA GLY A 143 14.60 4.88 3.98
C GLY A 143 14.38 5.32 2.52
N VAL A 144 14.54 4.42 1.54
CA VAL A 144 14.35 4.74 0.12
C VAL A 144 12.90 4.51 -0.27
N ILE A 145 12.18 5.58 -0.53
CA ILE A 145 10.81 5.56 -1.05
C ILE A 145 10.89 5.42 -2.57
N PRO A 146 10.32 4.35 -3.16
CA PRO A 146 10.30 4.16 -4.60
C PRO A 146 9.39 5.19 -5.27
N PRO A 147 9.67 5.59 -6.52
CA PRO A 147 8.85 6.55 -7.23
C PRO A 147 7.59 5.92 -7.83
N THR A 148 6.63 6.77 -8.16
CA THR A 148 5.66 6.49 -9.22
C THR A 148 6.30 6.94 -10.54
N ILE A 149 6.85 5.98 -11.32
CA ILE A 149 7.43 6.32 -12.63
C ILE A 149 6.32 6.59 -13.64
N ASN A 150 6.64 7.30 -14.73
CA ASN A 150 5.70 7.72 -15.78
C ASN A 150 4.61 8.71 -15.30
N LEU A 151 4.80 9.35 -14.15
CA LEU A 151 3.91 10.39 -13.64
C LEU A 151 4.45 11.77 -14.07
N ASP A 152 4.37 12.04 -15.37
CA ASP A 152 4.82 13.31 -15.96
C ASP A 152 3.77 14.42 -15.85
N HIS A 153 2.49 14.04 -15.84
CA HIS A 153 1.35 14.96 -15.80
C HIS A 153 0.38 14.53 -14.69
N PRO A 154 0.55 15.03 -13.46
CA PRO A 154 -0.37 14.75 -12.35
C PRO A 154 -1.79 15.20 -12.66
N ASP A 155 -2.79 14.37 -12.35
CA ASP A 155 -4.19 14.75 -12.42
C ASP A 155 -4.50 15.75 -11.28
N PRO A 156 -5.12 16.91 -11.56
CA PRO A 156 -5.50 17.88 -10.52
C PRO A 156 -6.43 17.32 -9.43
N GLU A 157 -7.18 16.26 -9.72
CA GLU A 157 -8.03 15.58 -8.72
C GLU A 157 -7.21 14.64 -7.81
N CYS A 158 -5.95 14.37 -8.17
CA CYS A 158 -4.99 13.56 -7.41
C CYS A 158 -3.85 14.46 -6.90
N ASP A 159 -4.14 15.35 -5.98
CA ASP A 159 -3.29 16.48 -5.55
C ASP A 159 -2.39 16.17 -4.35
N LEU A 160 -2.17 14.89 -4.02
CA LEU A 160 -1.25 14.45 -2.96
C LEU A 160 0.17 14.22 -3.51
N ASN A 161 1.12 13.93 -2.61
CA ASN A 161 2.52 13.73 -3.00
C ASN A 161 2.77 12.27 -3.42
N TYR A 162 2.59 11.97 -4.69
CA TYR A 162 2.77 10.64 -5.27
C TYR A 162 4.20 10.26 -5.61
N THR A 163 5.20 10.99 -5.11
CA THR A 163 6.63 10.73 -5.33
C THR A 163 6.94 10.52 -6.83
N PRO A 164 6.72 11.54 -7.69
CA PRO A 164 6.82 11.35 -9.13
C PRO A 164 8.27 11.12 -9.58
N LEU A 165 8.42 10.23 -10.56
CA LEU A 165 9.61 10.01 -11.41
C LEU A 165 10.88 9.53 -10.69
N ARG A 166 11.20 9.99 -9.49
CA ARG A 166 12.47 9.71 -8.80
C ARG A 166 12.24 9.23 -7.37
N ALA A 167 13.07 8.25 -6.96
CA ALA A 167 13.09 7.81 -5.57
C ALA A 167 13.53 8.94 -4.62
N VAL A 168 13.05 8.90 -3.40
CA VAL A 168 13.33 9.89 -2.36
C VAL A 168 13.88 9.18 -1.13
N GLN A 169 14.93 9.75 -0.53
CA GLN A 169 15.44 9.30 0.77
C GLN A 169 14.65 10.02 1.88
N ALA A 170 14.12 9.26 2.83
CA ALA A 170 13.41 9.79 3.99
C ALA A 170 13.57 8.87 5.20
N ASP A 171 13.40 9.41 6.39
CA ASP A 171 13.24 8.56 7.58
C ASP A 171 11.78 8.07 7.64
N VAL A 172 11.60 6.75 7.50
CA VAL A 172 10.28 6.12 7.44
C VAL A 172 10.18 5.11 8.57
N ALA A 173 9.31 5.38 9.51
CA ALA A 173 9.04 4.49 10.63
C ALA A 173 7.72 3.70 10.46
N VAL A 174 6.69 4.32 9.89
CA VAL A 174 5.36 3.72 9.73
C VAL A 174 4.92 3.78 8.28
N THR A 175 4.52 2.63 7.77
CA THR A 175 4.01 2.51 6.39
C THR A 175 2.61 1.92 6.35
N MET A 176 1.90 2.23 5.28
CA MET A 176 0.59 1.68 4.94
C MET A 176 0.64 1.11 3.52
N SER A 177 0.03 -0.05 3.29
CA SER A 177 -0.11 -0.63 1.95
C SER A 177 -1.58 -0.89 1.66
N ASN A 178 -2.07 -0.32 0.57
CA ASN A 178 -3.45 -0.44 0.12
C ASN A 178 -3.57 -1.43 -1.03
N SER A 179 -4.58 -2.27 -0.99
CA SER A 179 -4.90 -3.21 -2.06
C SER A 179 -6.41 -3.28 -2.26
N PHE A 180 -6.87 -2.88 -3.44
CA PHE A 180 -8.29 -2.85 -3.79
C PHE A 180 -8.53 -3.77 -4.98
N GLY A 181 -9.63 -4.52 -4.96
CA GLY A 181 -9.89 -5.54 -5.97
C GLY A 181 -11.29 -5.47 -6.56
N PHE A 182 -11.46 -6.14 -7.69
CA PHE A 182 -12.79 -6.35 -8.26
C PHE A 182 -13.71 -7.05 -7.24
N GLY A 183 -15.02 -6.83 -7.37
CA GLY A 183 -15.99 -7.24 -6.36
C GLY A 183 -16.09 -6.26 -5.19
N GLY A 184 -15.36 -5.13 -5.26
CA GLY A 184 -15.33 -4.11 -4.21
C GLY A 184 -14.56 -4.53 -2.97
N HIS A 185 -13.66 -5.50 -3.09
CA HIS A 185 -12.80 -5.91 -1.97
C HIS A 185 -11.71 -4.88 -1.71
N ASN A 186 -11.62 -4.41 -0.48
CA ASN A 186 -10.59 -3.49 -0.05
C ASN A 186 -9.80 -4.09 1.12
N ALA A 187 -8.49 -3.96 1.07
CA ALA A 187 -7.59 -4.35 2.15
C ALA A 187 -6.53 -3.27 2.38
N CYS A 188 -6.14 -3.12 3.62
CA CYS A 188 -5.05 -2.24 4.02
C CYS A 188 -4.25 -2.92 5.14
N ILE A 189 -2.93 -2.84 5.07
CA ILE A 189 -2.04 -3.28 6.15
C ILE A 189 -1.14 -2.14 6.59
N MET A 190 -0.75 -2.14 7.85
CA MET A 190 0.20 -1.20 8.41
C MET A 190 1.41 -1.92 9.00
N LEU A 191 2.58 -1.41 8.67
CA LEU A 191 3.85 -1.89 9.22
C LEU A 191 4.55 -0.75 9.95
N ARG A 192 5.34 -1.13 10.96
CA ARG A 192 6.21 -0.21 11.70
C ARG A 192 7.64 -0.76 11.73
N ARG A 193 8.62 0.15 11.78
CA ARG A 193 10.00 -0.19 12.10
C ARG A 193 10.05 -0.94 13.44
N PHE A 194 10.76 -2.05 13.42
CA PHE A 194 11.08 -2.74 14.66
C PHE A 194 12.12 -1.93 15.45
N ALA A 195 11.84 -1.68 16.75
CA ALA A 195 12.70 -0.92 17.66
C ALA A 195 13.36 -1.86 18.69
#